data_a73d0008e3c2076ee394c502b6a493b7
#
_entry.id   a73d0008e3c2076ee394c502b6a493b7
#
_cell.length_a   1.000
_cell.length_b   1.000
_cell.length_c   1.000
_cell.angle_alpha   90.00
_cell.angle_beta   90.00
_cell.angle_gamma   90.00
#
_symmetry.space_group_name_H-M   'P 1'
#
loop_
_entity.id
_entity.type
_entity.pdbx_description
1 polymer ?
#
loop_
_entity_poly.entity_id
_entity_poly.type
_entity_poly.pdbx_seq_one_letter_code
_entity_poly.pdbx_strand_id
1 'polypeptide(L)'
;GDYPPPPGAPEWMGLEIAGTIVEIADGAKEKSNWKVGDKVCALLGGGGYAQYANVKYDMLMPVPNNCSMVEAAAIPEAFATAYLNLFIEGGIKPGNTLLMNAGASGLASVIIPMAKAFGVRVITTVLTDEIAASIKHLNADRVVVTTKEDIVEVLKEELEKGHSVDVAIDCLGGEIMGKCIHYLTHGARWIMIAALAGQKTEIDLKNIYVRNVRIVGSTLRSRTPEVKAQILANLVKDVWPKVETGEVKPTIYKVLPITEAEAAHDILYRGENVGKVVLTVE
;
A
#
# COMPACT_ATOMS: atom_id res chain seq x y z
N GLY A 1 6.13 20.04 -0.16
CA GLY A 1 6.88 20.54 0.98
C GLY A 1 6.52 19.88 2.30
N ASP A 2 5.32 19.31 2.43
CA ASP A 2 4.82 18.75 3.71
C ASP A 2 5.41 17.37 4.05
N TYR A 3 6.07 16.74 3.09
CA TYR A 3 6.67 15.42 3.27
C TYR A 3 8.11 15.38 2.73
N PRO A 4 9.08 15.93 3.46
CA PRO A 4 10.46 16.10 2.98
C PRO A 4 11.15 14.74 2.73
N PRO A 5 12.16 14.70 1.84
CA PRO A 5 12.94 13.49 1.62
C PRO A 5 13.69 13.07 2.89
N PRO A 6 13.96 11.76 3.09
CA PRO A 6 14.78 11.29 4.19
C PRO A 6 16.21 11.87 4.08
N PRO A 7 16.94 12.01 5.20
CA PRO A 7 18.32 12.47 5.17
C PRO A 7 19.18 11.65 4.20
N GLY A 8 19.89 12.35 3.31
CA GLY A 8 20.76 11.74 2.29
C GLY A 8 20.08 11.25 1.02
N ALA A 9 18.77 11.40 0.92
CA ALA A 9 18.05 11.16 -0.34
C ALA A 9 18.09 12.42 -1.23
N PRO A 10 17.98 12.27 -2.58
CA PRO A 10 17.81 13.39 -3.48
C PRO A 10 16.60 14.26 -3.14
N GLU A 11 16.69 15.55 -3.37
CA GLU A 11 15.61 16.50 -3.09
C GLU A 11 14.47 16.45 -4.13
N TRP A 12 14.76 15.98 -5.34
CA TRP A 12 13.74 15.83 -6.38
C TRP A 12 12.91 14.56 -6.20
N MET A 13 11.72 14.59 -6.76
CA MET A 13 10.67 13.58 -6.55
C MET A 13 10.99 12.23 -7.17
N GLY A 14 10.13 11.25 -6.87
CA GLY A 14 10.17 9.88 -7.35
C GLY A 14 10.65 8.90 -6.30
N LEU A 15 9.70 8.17 -5.71
CA LEU A 15 9.95 7.21 -4.62
C LEU A 15 10.13 5.78 -5.10
N GLU A 16 9.87 5.53 -6.38
CA GLU A 16 9.90 4.21 -6.98
C GLU A 16 10.21 4.32 -8.48
N ILE A 17 10.87 3.30 -9.00
CA ILE A 17 11.20 3.18 -10.42
C ILE A 17 11.14 1.72 -10.88
N ALA A 18 11.09 1.53 -12.23
CA ALA A 18 11.56 0.32 -12.89
C ALA A 18 12.48 0.70 -14.03
N GLY A 19 13.46 -0.15 -14.31
CA GLY A 19 14.46 0.11 -15.32
C GLY A 19 15.39 -1.07 -15.54
N THR A 20 16.45 -0.82 -16.29
CA THR A 20 17.49 -1.81 -16.57
C THR A 20 18.80 -1.36 -15.93
N ILE A 21 19.50 -2.27 -15.28
CA ILE A 21 20.81 -2.00 -14.67
C ILE A 21 21.82 -1.72 -15.79
N VAL A 22 22.41 -0.53 -15.79
CA VAL A 22 23.41 -0.13 -16.79
C VAL A 22 24.83 -0.15 -16.23
N GLU A 23 24.99 -0.02 -14.91
CA GLU A 23 26.28 -0.04 -14.24
C GLU A 23 26.13 -0.60 -12.82
N ILE A 24 27.15 -1.28 -12.32
CA ILE A 24 27.22 -1.82 -10.95
C ILE A 24 28.57 -1.43 -10.34
N ALA A 25 28.55 -0.70 -9.24
CA ALA A 25 29.73 -0.37 -8.46
C ALA A 25 30.41 -1.64 -7.89
N ASP A 26 31.74 -1.64 -7.78
CA ASP A 26 32.50 -2.81 -7.36
C ASP A 26 32.05 -3.35 -6.00
N GLY A 27 31.82 -2.49 -5.01
CA GLY A 27 31.32 -2.92 -3.71
C GLY A 27 29.91 -3.53 -3.71
N ALA A 28 29.13 -3.33 -4.76
CA ALA A 28 27.82 -3.98 -4.94
C ALA A 28 27.95 -5.31 -5.68
N LYS A 29 28.91 -5.46 -6.58
CA LYS A 29 29.20 -6.74 -7.26
C LYS A 29 29.56 -7.85 -6.30
N GLU A 30 30.31 -7.52 -5.24
CA GLU A 30 30.71 -8.49 -4.22
C GLU A 30 29.56 -8.92 -3.28
N LYS A 31 28.51 -8.09 -3.18
CA LYS A 31 27.41 -8.25 -2.22
C LYS A 31 26.09 -8.67 -2.82
N SER A 32 26.01 -8.75 -4.15
CA SER A 32 24.77 -9.07 -4.84
C SER A 32 25.04 -9.91 -6.09
N ASN A 33 24.00 -10.58 -6.59
CA ASN A 33 24.05 -11.36 -7.83
C ASN A 33 23.55 -10.57 -9.06
N TRP A 34 23.31 -9.26 -8.90
CA TRP A 34 22.83 -8.41 -9.98
C TRP A 34 23.85 -8.28 -11.12
N LYS A 35 23.34 -8.17 -12.34
CA LYS A 35 24.15 -8.02 -13.56
C LYS A 35 23.66 -6.81 -14.37
N VAL A 36 24.57 -6.22 -15.11
CA VAL A 36 24.20 -5.25 -16.15
C VAL A 36 23.27 -5.92 -17.15
N GLY A 37 22.17 -5.25 -17.47
CA GLY A 37 21.10 -5.79 -18.30
C GLY A 37 19.91 -6.39 -17.53
N ASP A 38 20.03 -6.61 -16.23
CA ASP A 38 18.91 -7.08 -15.42
C ASP A 38 17.78 -6.05 -15.36
N LYS A 39 16.54 -6.53 -15.54
CA LYS A 39 15.33 -5.72 -15.38
C LYS A 39 14.92 -5.71 -13.93
N VAL A 40 14.81 -4.53 -13.35
CA VAL A 40 14.55 -4.34 -11.91
C VAL A 40 13.49 -3.28 -11.67
N CYS A 41 12.85 -3.35 -10.50
CA CYS A 41 12.14 -2.24 -9.90
C CYS A 41 12.75 -1.93 -8.53
N ALA A 42 12.58 -0.71 -8.04
CA ALA A 42 13.28 -0.26 -6.85
C ALA A 42 12.48 0.74 -6.01
N LEU A 43 12.64 0.61 -4.68
CA LEU A 43 12.17 1.59 -3.72
C LEU A 43 13.25 2.63 -3.48
N LEU A 44 12.87 3.92 -3.57
CA LEU A 44 13.77 5.06 -3.42
C LEU A 44 13.37 5.96 -2.25
N GLY A 45 14.33 6.77 -1.79
CA GLY A 45 14.05 7.89 -0.89
C GLY A 45 13.63 9.17 -1.60
N GLY A 46 13.87 9.25 -2.91
CA GLY A 46 13.67 10.36 -3.83
C GLY A 46 14.47 10.13 -5.10
N GLY A 47 14.39 11.02 -6.08
CA GLY A 47 15.25 10.99 -7.27
C GLY A 47 14.78 10.10 -8.42
N GLY A 48 13.58 9.50 -8.34
CA GLY A 48 13.06 8.62 -9.38
C GLY A 48 12.56 9.34 -10.65
N TYR A 49 12.36 10.65 -10.61
CA TYR A 49 12.02 11.45 -11.79
C TYR A 49 13.29 11.77 -12.60
N ALA A 50 13.93 10.74 -13.13
CA ALA A 50 15.21 10.85 -13.80
C ALA A 50 15.41 9.72 -14.83
N GLN A 51 16.26 9.94 -15.84
CA GLN A 51 16.68 8.91 -16.79
C GLN A 51 17.55 7.82 -16.14
N TYR A 52 18.32 8.20 -15.12
CA TYR A 52 19.17 7.31 -14.36
C TYR A 52 18.99 7.56 -12.86
N ALA A 53 18.93 6.49 -12.09
CA ALA A 53 18.88 6.56 -10.64
C ALA A 53 19.98 5.68 -10.02
N ASN A 54 20.65 6.21 -8.99
CA ASN A 54 21.58 5.42 -8.19
C ASN A 54 20.80 4.73 -7.06
N VAL A 55 20.83 3.41 -7.02
CA VAL A 55 20.05 2.60 -6.10
C VAL A 55 20.97 1.64 -5.35
N LYS A 56 20.77 1.50 -4.03
CA LYS A 56 21.44 0.45 -3.28
C LYS A 56 20.97 -0.92 -3.77
N TYR A 57 21.91 -1.86 -3.89
CA TYR A 57 21.63 -3.21 -4.41
C TYR A 57 20.54 -3.96 -3.65
N ASP A 58 20.35 -3.69 -2.37
CA ASP A 58 19.36 -4.30 -1.48
C ASP A 58 17.97 -3.62 -1.54
N MET A 59 17.85 -2.50 -2.27
CA MET A 59 16.57 -1.85 -2.58
C MET A 59 16.01 -2.28 -3.94
N LEU A 60 16.73 -3.13 -4.68
CA LEU A 60 16.30 -3.68 -5.96
C LEU A 60 15.46 -4.95 -5.77
N MET A 61 14.46 -5.08 -6.61
CA MET A 61 13.66 -6.30 -6.79
C MET A 61 13.66 -6.70 -8.27
N PRO A 62 13.67 -8.00 -8.62
CA PRO A 62 13.51 -8.40 -10.01
C PRO A 62 12.11 -8.02 -10.50
N VAL A 63 11.99 -7.62 -11.75
CA VAL A 63 10.65 -7.45 -12.37
C VAL A 63 9.96 -8.80 -12.42
N PRO A 64 8.70 -8.95 -11.94
CA PRO A 64 7.96 -10.19 -12.06
C PRO A 64 7.81 -10.60 -13.53
N ASN A 65 7.91 -11.91 -13.82
CA ASN A 65 8.01 -12.43 -15.20
C ASN A 65 6.83 -12.03 -16.12
N ASN A 66 5.66 -11.78 -15.54
CA ASN A 66 4.45 -11.41 -16.27
C ASN A 66 4.13 -9.90 -16.26
N CYS A 67 5.04 -9.06 -15.72
CA CYS A 67 4.85 -7.62 -15.65
C CYS A 67 5.63 -6.90 -16.75
N SER A 68 5.01 -5.92 -17.37
CA SER A 68 5.68 -4.90 -18.16
C SER A 68 6.52 -3.96 -17.27
N MET A 69 7.43 -3.18 -17.84
CA MET A 69 8.20 -2.17 -17.08
C MET A 69 7.30 -1.10 -16.45
N VAL A 70 6.19 -0.75 -17.10
CA VAL A 70 5.19 0.20 -16.58
C VAL A 70 4.51 -0.38 -15.32
N GLU A 71 4.10 -1.64 -15.36
CA GLU A 71 3.52 -2.32 -14.21
C GLU A 71 4.55 -2.47 -13.09
N ALA A 72 5.78 -2.82 -13.42
CA ALA A 72 6.87 -2.96 -12.45
C ALA A 72 7.20 -1.64 -11.74
N ALA A 73 7.11 -0.49 -12.44
CA ALA A 73 7.32 0.83 -11.84
C ALA A 73 6.26 1.20 -10.79
N ALA A 74 5.08 0.59 -10.83
CA ALA A 74 3.98 0.82 -9.90
C ALA A 74 4.02 -0.07 -8.64
N ILE A 75 5.00 -0.98 -8.56
CA ILE A 75 5.08 -1.99 -7.50
C ILE A 75 5.75 -1.46 -6.21
N PRO A 76 6.97 -0.90 -6.23
CA PRO A 76 7.84 -0.86 -5.05
C PRO A 76 7.22 -0.20 -3.82
N GLU A 77 6.71 1.02 -3.94
CA GLU A 77 6.19 1.78 -2.80
C GLU A 77 4.86 1.19 -2.28
N ALA A 78 3.91 0.96 -3.19
CA ALA A 78 2.58 0.53 -2.80
C ALA A 78 2.58 -0.92 -2.26
N PHE A 79 3.35 -1.82 -2.88
CA PHE A 79 3.44 -3.22 -2.43
C PHE A 79 4.25 -3.35 -1.15
N ALA A 80 5.36 -2.60 -0.98
CA ALA A 80 6.13 -2.61 0.26
C ALA A 80 5.29 -2.03 1.42
N THR A 81 4.53 -0.96 1.18
CA THR A 81 3.61 -0.40 2.17
C THR A 81 2.48 -1.38 2.51
N ALA A 82 1.91 -2.07 1.51
CA ALA A 82 0.90 -3.10 1.72
C ALA A 82 1.46 -4.26 2.55
N TYR A 83 2.64 -4.77 2.18
CA TYR A 83 3.30 -5.86 2.90
C TYR A 83 3.60 -5.50 4.35
N LEU A 84 4.18 -4.33 4.59
CA LEU A 84 4.43 -3.80 5.93
C LEU A 84 3.16 -3.82 6.78
N ASN A 85 2.07 -3.25 6.25
CA ASN A 85 0.86 -3.04 7.04
C ASN A 85 0.00 -4.30 7.17
N LEU A 86 -0.04 -5.19 6.18
CA LEU A 86 -0.76 -6.45 6.28
C LEU A 86 -0.04 -7.46 7.18
N PHE A 87 1.23 -7.72 6.91
CA PHE A 87 1.91 -8.89 7.49
C PHE A 87 2.78 -8.53 8.69
N ILE A 88 3.52 -7.42 8.65
CA ILE A 88 4.46 -7.06 9.73
C ILE A 88 3.70 -6.37 10.86
N GLU A 89 3.03 -5.25 10.58
CA GLU A 89 2.28 -4.51 11.59
C GLU A 89 0.93 -5.17 11.91
N GLY A 90 0.21 -5.60 10.88
CA GLY A 90 -1.09 -6.24 10.99
C GLY A 90 -1.01 -7.66 11.54
N GLY A 91 0.02 -8.41 11.17
CA GLY A 91 0.13 -9.83 11.49
C GLY A 91 -1.05 -10.64 10.98
N ILE A 92 -1.61 -10.23 9.83
CA ILE A 92 -2.82 -10.82 9.25
C ILE A 92 -2.57 -12.27 8.81
N LYS A 93 -3.60 -13.11 8.93
CA LYS A 93 -3.54 -14.54 8.63
C LYS A 93 -4.72 -14.95 7.76
N PRO A 94 -4.63 -16.08 7.03
CA PRO A 94 -5.78 -16.65 6.34
C PRO A 94 -6.97 -16.82 7.30
N GLY A 95 -8.17 -16.47 6.84
CA GLY A 95 -9.41 -16.50 7.63
C GLY A 95 -9.68 -15.26 8.46
N ASN A 96 -8.71 -14.33 8.60
CA ASN A 96 -8.96 -13.04 9.23
C ASN A 96 -9.85 -12.13 8.38
N THR A 97 -10.43 -11.11 9.02
CA THR A 97 -11.16 -10.03 8.37
C THR A 97 -10.37 -8.72 8.44
N LEU A 98 -10.14 -8.11 7.30
CA LEU A 98 -9.51 -6.80 7.13
C LEU A 98 -10.58 -5.72 6.91
N LEU A 99 -10.50 -4.61 7.62
CA LEU A 99 -11.13 -3.35 7.26
C LEU A 99 -10.08 -2.47 6.57
N MET A 100 -10.30 -2.14 5.29
CA MET A 100 -9.47 -1.20 4.54
C MET A 100 -10.28 0.07 4.22
N ASN A 101 -9.99 1.17 4.89
CA ASN A 101 -10.64 2.45 4.60
C ASN A 101 -10.13 3.07 3.28
N ALA A 102 -10.99 3.86 2.63
CA ALA A 102 -10.70 4.50 1.33
C ALA A 102 -10.32 3.51 0.22
N GLY A 103 -11.23 2.60 -0.11
CA GLY A 103 -11.05 1.48 -1.04
C GLY A 103 -10.62 1.83 -2.46
N ALA A 104 -10.78 3.08 -2.89
CA ALA A 104 -10.33 3.56 -4.20
C ALA A 104 -8.91 4.16 -4.20
N SER A 105 -8.26 4.24 -3.03
CA SER A 105 -6.89 4.78 -2.95
C SER A 105 -5.89 3.90 -3.68
N GLY A 106 -4.79 4.49 -4.14
CA GLY A 106 -3.70 3.75 -4.78
C GLY A 106 -3.13 2.63 -3.90
N LEU A 107 -3.15 2.79 -2.56
CA LEU A 107 -2.72 1.74 -1.65
C LEU A 107 -3.78 0.65 -1.50
N ALA A 108 -5.07 1.01 -1.41
CA ALA A 108 -6.15 0.03 -1.32
C ALA A 108 -6.22 -0.85 -2.57
N SER A 109 -5.89 -0.31 -3.76
CA SER A 109 -5.83 -1.08 -5.01
C SER A 109 -4.79 -2.22 -4.99
N VAL A 110 -3.86 -2.19 -4.04
CA VAL A 110 -2.87 -3.24 -3.79
C VAL A 110 -3.22 -4.07 -2.56
N ILE A 111 -3.61 -3.43 -1.46
CA ILE A 111 -3.93 -4.11 -0.18
C ILE A 111 -5.10 -5.08 -0.36
N ILE A 112 -6.17 -4.67 -1.04
CA ILE A 112 -7.37 -5.50 -1.20
C ILE A 112 -7.06 -6.81 -1.94
N PRO A 113 -6.53 -6.80 -3.19
CA PRO A 113 -6.21 -8.04 -3.87
C PRO A 113 -5.10 -8.84 -3.18
N MET A 114 -4.11 -8.19 -2.55
CA MET A 114 -3.09 -8.88 -1.79
C MET A 114 -3.70 -9.62 -0.59
N ALA A 115 -4.54 -8.99 0.21
CA ALA A 115 -5.24 -9.64 1.33
C ALA A 115 -6.10 -10.82 0.83
N LYS A 116 -6.84 -10.64 -0.26
CA LYS A 116 -7.64 -11.70 -0.89
C LYS A 116 -6.80 -12.90 -1.32
N ALA A 117 -5.64 -12.67 -1.95
CA ALA A 117 -4.73 -13.72 -2.39
C ALA A 117 -4.14 -14.55 -1.22
N PHE A 118 -4.16 -14.00 -0.01
CA PHE A 118 -3.74 -14.68 1.22
C PHE A 118 -4.93 -15.19 2.07
N GLY A 119 -6.12 -15.30 1.48
CA GLY A 119 -7.29 -15.92 2.13
C GLY A 119 -7.93 -15.04 3.22
N VAL A 120 -7.81 -13.73 3.12
CA VAL A 120 -8.36 -12.74 4.04
C VAL A 120 -9.69 -12.22 3.50
N ARG A 121 -10.70 -12.12 4.36
CA ARG A 121 -11.95 -11.41 4.06
C ARG A 121 -11.70 -9.91 4.11
N VAL A 122 -12.22 -9.16 3.15
CA VAL A 122 -11.99 -7.71 3.05
C VAL A 122 -13.30 -6.94 3.06
N ILE A 123 -13.41 -6.02 4.04
CA ILE A 123 -14.42 -4.95 4.08
C ILE A 123 -13.72 -3.66 3.69
N THR A 124 -14.31 -2.88 2.79
CA THR A 124 -13.75 -1.58 2.39
C THR A 124 -14.81 -0.50 2.32
N THR A 125 -14.39 0.76 2.48
CA THR A 125 -15.27 1.93 2.46
C THR A 125 -15.00 2.80 1.23
N VAL A 126 -16.05 3.33 0.64
CA VAL A 126 -16.01 4.30 -0.46
C VAL A 126 -17.10 5.36 -0.26
N LEU A 127 -16.99 6.49 -0.97
CA LEU A 127 -17.94 7.59 -0.81
C LEU A 127 -19.23 7.37 -1.61
N THR A 128 -19.15 6.89 -2.86
CA THR A 128 -20.30 6.82 -3.79
C THR A 128 -20.40 5.47 -4.49
N ASP A 129 -21.55 5.22 -5.12
CA ASP A 129 -21.76 4.01 -5.92
C ASP A 129 -20.87 3.95 -7.16
N GLU A 130 -20.57 5.10 -7.76
CA GLU A 130 -19.70 5.17 -8.93
C GLU A 130 -18.29 4.71 -8.55
N ILE A 131 -17.81 5.13 -7.37
CA ILE A 131 -16.52 4.69 -6.83
C ILE A 131 -16.59 3.19 -6.47
N ALA A 132 -17.68 2.72 -5.88
CA ALA A 132 -17.88 1.30 -5.58
C ALA A 132 -17.83 0.46 -6.87
N ALA A 133 -18.46 0.92 -7.95
CA ALA A 133 -18.42 0.26 -9.25
C ALA A 133 -16.99 0.22 -9.84
N SER A 134 -16.23 1.31 -9.70
CA SER A 134 -14.86 1.40 -10.24
C SER A 134 -13.88 0.44 -9.58
N ILE A 135 -14.08 0.09 -8.29
CA ILE A 135 -13.22 -0.83 -7.53
C ILE A 135 -13.70 -2.29 -7.52
N LYS A 136 -14.78 -2.61 -8.22
CA LYS A 136 -15.36 -3.97 -8.24
C LYS A 136 -14.33 -5.05 -8.62
N HIS A 137 -13.38 -4.70 -9.49
CA HIS A 137 -12.31 -5.59 -9.94
C HIS A 137 -11.31 -5.97 -8.82
N LEU A 138 -11.25 -5.21 -7.71
CA LEU A 138 -10.39 -5.51 -6.56
C LEU A 138 -10.93 -6.67 -5.70
N ASN A 139 -12.22 -7.06 -5.91
CA ASN A 139 -12.84 -8.23 -5.31
C ASN A 139 -12.92 -8.20 -3.77
N ALA A 140 -13.19 -7.03 -3.17
CA ALA A 140 -13.52 -6.94 -1.75
C ALA A 140 -14.83 -7.69 -1.45
N ASP A 141 -14.93 -8.36 -0.29
CA ASP A 141 -16.12 -9.14 0.10
C ASP A 141 -17.30 -8.25 0.47
N ARG A 142 -17.03 -7.06 1.00
CA ARG A 142 -18.01 -6.04 1.36
C ARG A 142 -17.48 -4.65 1.01
N VAL A 143 -18.21 -3.94 0.18
CA VAL A 143 -17.98 -2.52 -0.12
C VAL A 143 -19.07 -1.70 0.57
N VAL A 144 -18.68 -0.77 1.43
CA VAL A 144 -19.59 0.10 2.18
C VAL A 144 -19.59 1.48 1.53
N VAL A 145 -20.73 1.92 1.03
CA VAL A 145 -20.91 3.27 0.47
C VAL A 145 -21.32 4.21 1.59
N THR A 146 -20.38 4.96 2.14
CA THR A 146 -20.55 5.74 3.38
C THR A 146 -21.54 6.90 3.29
N THR A 147 -21.96 7.30 2.09
CA THR A 147 -23.08 8.25 1.91
C THR A 147 -24.46 7.59 2.05
N LYS A 148 -24.54 6.27 2.08
CA LYS A 148 -25.79 5.49 2.14
C LYS A 148 -25.87 4.58 3.35
N GLU A 149 -24.73 4.12 3.85
CA GLU A 149 -24.64 3.14 4.92
C GLU A 149 -23.75 3.67 6.05
N ASP A 150 -24.15 3.42 7.28
CA ASP A 150 -23.30 3.67 8.44
C ASP A 150 -22.32 2.51 8.62
N ILE A 151 -21.03 2.79 8.53
CA ILE A 151 -19.98 1.77 8.71
C ILE A 151 -20.07 1.08 10.07
N VAL A 152 -20.51 1.76 11.10
CA VAL A 152 -20.68 1.18 12.45
C VAL A 152 -21.76 0.11 12.44
N GLU A 153 -22.91 0.37 11.81
CA GLU A 153 -23.97 -0.62 11.70
C GLU A 153 -23.54 -1.82 10.85
N VAL A 154 -22.79 -1.57 9.76
CA VAL A 154 -22.22 -2.66 8.95
C VAL A 154 -21.27 -3.52 9.77
N LEU A 155 -20.39 -2.92 10.60
CA LEU A 155 -19.48 -3.69 11.45
C LEU A 155 -20.20 -4.50 12.54
N LYS A 156 -21.32 -4.01 13.05
CA LYS A 156 -22.19 -4.78 13.95
C LYS A 156 -22.77 -6.01 13.26
N GLU A 157 -23.34 -5.82 12.07
CA GLU A 157 -23.87 -6.91 11.27
C GLU A 157 -22.80 -7.97 10.91
N GLU A 158 -21.59 -7.52 10.53
CA GLU A 158 -20.49 -8.43 10.22
C GLU A 158 -20.01 -9.18 11.48
N LEU A 159 -20.00 -8.53 12.64
CA LEU A 159 -19.71 -9.18 13.92
C LEU A 159 -20.75 -10.29 14.25
N GLU A 160 -22.05 -10.02 14.05
CA GLU A 160 -23.12 -11.01 14.27
C GLU A 160 -23.02 -12.21 13.32
N LYS A 161 -22.49 -11.99 12.08
CA LYS A 161 -22.20 -13.05 11.11
C LYS A 161 -20.91 -13.82 11.38
N GLY A 162 -20.16 -13.47 12.45
CA GLY A 162 -18.88 -14.07 12.78
C GLY A 162 -17.69 -13.53 11.96
N HIS A 163 -17.85 -12.38 11.33
CA HIS A 163 -16.82 -11.72 10.51
C HIS A 163 -16.27 -10.46 11.19
N SER A 164 -15.98 -10.53 12.49
CA SER A 164 -15.40 -9.41 13.21
C SER A 164 -14.01 -9.04 12.65
N VAL A 165 -13.71 -7.74 12.65
CA VAL A 165 -12.48 -7.20 12.06
C VAL A 165 -11.28 -7.51 12.96
N ASP A 166 -10.29 -8.21 12.42
CA ASP A 166 -9.02 -8.54 13.08
C ASP A 166 -7.95 -7.46 12.88
N VAL A 167 -7.94 -6.86 11.70
CA VAL A 167 -7.01 -5.78 11.32
C VAL A 167 -7.77 -4.69 10.61
N ALA A 168 -7.55 -3.44 11.02
CA ALA A 168 -7.97 -2.26 10.26
C ALA A 168 -6.74 -1.51 9.76
N ILE A 169 -6.71 -1.16 8.47
CA ILE A 169 -5.71 -0.28 7.88
C ILE A 169 -6.41 1.02 7.49
N ASP A 170 -5.97 2.11 8.09
CA ASP A 170 -6.68 3.37 8.07
C ASP A 170 -5.79 4.53 7.64
N CYS A 171 -6.22 5.24 6.60
CA CYS A 171 -5.64 6.49 6.14
C CYS A 171 -6.54 7.71 6.43
N LEU A 172 -7.72 7.50 6.97
CA LEU A 172 -8.71 8.57 7.20
C LEU A 172 -8.58 9.17 8.60
N GLY A 173 -8.46 8.32 9.63
CA GLY A 173 -8.46 8.77 11.01
C GLY A 173 -9.81 9.39 11.43
N GLY A 174 -9.73 10.43 12.25
CA GLY A 174 -10.90 11.20 12.66
C GLY A 174 -11.93 10.38 13.46
N GLU A 175 -13.18 10.82 13.46
CA GLU A 175 -14.26 10.20 14.23
C GLU A 175 -14.54 8.74 13.85
N ILE A 176 -14.31 8.35 12.59
CA ILE A 176 -14.55 6.99 12.11
C ILE A 176 -13.73 5.98 12.91
N MET A 177 -12.46 6.26 13.17
CA MET A 177 -11.62 5.41 13.99
C MET A 177 -12.25 5.16 15.37
N GLY A 178 -12.60 6.23 16.09
CA GLY A 178 -13.16 6.13 17.44
C GLY A 178 -14.47 5.35 17.47
N LYS A 179 -15.33 5.54 16.48
CA LYS A 179 -16.61 4.84 16.36
C LYS A 179 -16.45 3.34 16.01
N CYS A 180 -15.52 3.01 15.13
CA CYS A 180 -15.35 1.65 14.63
C CYS A 180 -14.52 0.75 15.56
N ILE A 181 -13.60 1.30 16.33
CA ILE A 181 -12.65 0.53 17.15
C ILE A 181 -13.35 -0.39 18.17
N HIS A 182 -14.58 -0.09 18.53
CA HIS A 182 -15.41 -0.88 19.42
C HIS A 182 -15.87 -2.23 18.84
N TYR A 183 -15.87 -2.37 17.52
CA TYR A 183 -16.37 -3.55 16.80
C TYR A 183 -15.27 -4.47 16.27
N LEU A 184 -14.03 -4.21 16.65
CA LEU A 184 -12.90 -5.07 16.33
C LEU A 184 -12.92 -6.36 17.16
N THR A 185 -12.26 -7.42 16.70
CA THR A 185 -12.08 -8.65 17.47
C THR A 185 -11.15 -8.45 18.67
N HIS A 186 -11.14 -9.41 19.61
CA HIS A 186 -10.19 -9.41 20.73
C HIS A 186 -8.74 -9.56 20.18
N GLY A 187 -7.84 -8.69 20.62
CA GLY A 187 -6.44 -8.68 20.16
C GLY A 187 -6.22 -8.03 18.81
N ALA A 188 -7.25 -7.43 18.21
CA ALA A 188 -7.19 -6.76 16.91
C ALA A 188 -6.20 -5.60 16.87
N ARG A 189 -5.86 -5.20 15.66
CA ARG A 189 -4.92 -4.09 15.40
C ARG A 189 -5.57 -3.04 14.51
N TRP A 190 -5.51 -1.78 14.95
CA TRP A 190 -5.85 -0.61 14.15
C TRP A 190 -4.56 0.07 13.71
N ILE A 191 -4.28 0.05 12.41
CA ILE A 191 -3.03 0.55 11.85
C ILE A 191 -3.30 1.89 11.18
N MET A 192 -2.73 2.95 11.76
CA MET A 192 -2.79 4.32 11.25
C MET A 192 -1.63 4.57 10.30
N ILE A 193 -1.94 4.86 9.04
CA ILE A 193 -0.94 5.21 8.01
C ILE A 193 -1.04 6.67 7.58
N ALA A 194 -2.18 7.31 7.82
CA ALA A 194 -2.44 8.74 7.61
C ALA A 194 -3.69 9.16 8.40
N ALA A 195 -4.05 10.45 8.37
CA ALA A 195 -5.20 11.01 9.05
C ALA A 195 -5.89 12.08 8.18
N LEU A 196 -6.27 11.70 6.94
CA LEU A 196 -6.74 12.62 5.91
C LEU A 196 -8.11 13.25 6.21
N ALA A 197 -8.98 12.55 6.97
CA ALA A 197 -10.29 13.04 7.38
C ALA A 197 -10.30 13.69 8.78
N GLY A 198 -9.20 13.58 9.54
CA GLY A 198 -9.09 14.22 10.85
C GLY A 198 -7.97 13.63 11.70
N GLN A 199 -7.28 14.50 12.43
CA GLN A 199 -6.13 14.13 13.28
C GLN A 199 -6.52 13.80 14.72
N LYS A 200 -7.80 13.97 15.09
CA LYS A 200 -8.30 13.75 16.45
C LYS A 200 -9.47 12.78 16.42
N THR A 201 -9.52 11.92 17.43
CA THR A 201 -10.63 10.98 17.65
C THR A 201 -10.88 10.82 19.14
N GLU A 202 -12.09 10.43 19.51
CA GLU A 202 -12.45 10.06 20.88
C GLU A 202 -12.56 8.54 20.98
N ILE A 203 -11.95 7.95 22.00
CA ILE A 203 -11.91 6.50 22.21
C ILE A 203 -12.26 6.21 23.68
N ASP A 204 -13.21 5.29 23.90
CA ASP A 204 -13.42 4.70 25.23
C ASP A 204 -12.25 3.72 25.51
N LEU A 205 -11.38 4.11 26.45
CA LEU A 205 -10.20 3.34 26.81
C LEU A 205 -10.53 1.95 27.36
N LYS A 206 -11.72 1.75 27.93
CA LYS A 206 -12.18 0.44 28.40
C LYS A 206 -12.21 -0.57 27.26
N ASN A 207 -12.66 -0.16 26.06
CA ASN A 207 -12.68 -1.03 24.90
C ASN A 207 -11.27 -1.44 24.42
N ILE A 208 -10.27 -0.59 24.67
CA ILE A 208 -8.88 -0.90 24.32
C ILE A 208 -8.32 -1.98 25.26
N TYR A 209 -8.35 -1.75 26.59
CA TYR A 209 -7.65 -2.66 27.50
C TYR A 209 -8.41 -3.98 27.73
N VAL A 210 -9.75 -3.96 27.80
CA VAL A 210 -10.55 -5.18 28.00
C VAL A 210 -10.44 -6.12 26.79
N ARG A 211 -10.30 -5.56 25.59
CA ARG A 211 -10.25 -6.34 24.34
C ARG A 211 -8.84 -6.52 23.79
N ASN A 212 -7.82 -6.01 24.49
CA ASN A 212 -6.41 -6.06 24.05
C ASN A 212 -6.20 -5.48 22.63
N VAL A 213 -6.98 -4.49 22.23
CA VAL A 213 -6.83 -3.82 20.94
C VAL A 213 -5.53 -3.03 20.91
N ARG A 214 -4.83 -3.06 19.80
CA ARG A 214 -3.58 -2.33 19.58
C ARG A 214 -3.79 -1.24 18.54
N ILE A 215 -3.38 -0.02 18.86
CA ILE A 215 -3.30 1.10 17.92
C ILE A 215 -1.84 1.23 17.52
N VAL A 216 -1.57 1.14 16.21
CA VAL A 216 -0.22 1.11 15.65
C VAL A 216 -0.08 2.24 14.63
N GLY A 217 0.87 3.14 14.84
CA GLY A 217 1.31 4.10 13.81
C GLY A 217 2.31 3.45 12.86
N SER A 218 2.13 3.59 11.56
CA SER A 218 2.98 2.95 10.56
C SER A 218 3.34 3.88 9.41
N THR A 219 4.63 3.96 9.10
CA THR A 219 5.16 4.61 7.90
C THR A 219 6.31 3.79 7.33
N LEU A 220 6.30 3.53 6.03
CA LEU A 220 7.42 2.89 5.35
C LEU A 220 8.63 3.82 5.27
N ARG A 221 8.39 5.13 5.05
CA ARG A 221 9.43 6.12 4.83
C ARG A 221 10.42 6.22 5.98
N SER A 222 9.93 6.16 7.23
CA SER A 222 10.75 6.29 8.44
C SER A 222 11.52 5.02 8.82
N ARG A 223 11.31 3.90 8.13
CA ARG A 223 12.04 2.65 8.39
C ARG A 223 13.49 2.78 7.95
N THR A 224 14.39 2.13 8.70
CA THR A 224 15.81 2.08 8.33
C THR A 224 16.01 1.35 6.99
N PRO A 225 17.11 1.59 6.27
CA PRO A 225 17.42 0.86 5.04
C PRO A 225 17.38 -0.66 5.20
N GLU A 226 17.88 -1.20 6.30
CA GLU A 226 17.93 -2.63 6.59
C GLU A 226 16.52 -3.21 6.72
N VAL A 227 15.62 -2.50 7.42
CA VAL A 227 14.21 -2.89 7.55
C VAL A 227 13.51 -2.86 6.19
N LYS A 228 13.76 -1.82 5.38
CA LYS A 228 13.20 -1.73 4.01
C LYS A 228 13.70 -2.88 3.14
N ALA A 229 15.01 -3.18 3.17
CA ALA A 229 15.57 -4.30 2.43
C ALA A 229 14.93 -5.64 2.81
N GLN A 230 14.70 -5.87 4.11
CA GLN A 230 14.02 -7.06 4.58
C GLN A 230 12.56 -7.13 4.11
N ILE A 231 11.83 -5.99 4.12
CA ILE A 231 10.47 -5.92 3.58
C ILE A 231 10.46 -6.28 2.10
N LEU A 232 11.38 -5.73 1.30
CA LEU A 232 11.46 -6.00 -0.14
C LEU A 232 11.83 -7.47 -0.43
N ALA A 233 12.77 -8.03 0.32
CA ALA A 233 13.14 -9.45 0.19
C ALA A 233 11.95 -10.38 0.52
N ASN A 234 11.22 -10.09 1.59
CA ASN A 234 10.04 -10.85 1.97
C ASN A 234 8.91 -10.67 0.93
N LEU A 235 8.72 -9.45 0.41
CA LEU A 235 7.76 -9.15 -0.64
C LEU A 235 8.02 -10.01 -1.89
N VAL A 236 9.27 -10.06 -2.34
CA VAL A 236 9.68 -10.93 -3.47
C VAL A 236 9.40 -12.39 -3.17
N LYS A 237 9.75 -12.87 -1.98
CA LYS A 237 9.55 -14.26 -1.60
C LYS A 237 8.07 -14.66 -1.54
N ASP A 238 7.23 -13.83 -0.93
CA ASP A 238 5.87 -14.23 -0.54
C ASP A 238 4.81 -13.78 -1.56
N VAL A 239 5.03 -12.63 -2.22
CA VAL A 239 4.02 -11.98 -3.07
C VAL A 239 4.31 -12.13 -4.57
N TRP A 240 5.58 -12.22 -5.01
CA TRP A 240 5.89 -12.43 -6.44
C TRP A 240 5.18 -13.66 -7.03
N PRO A 241 5.12 -14.82 -6.34
CA PRO A 241 4.34 -15.96 -6.85
C PRO A 241 2.87 -15.61 -7.12
N LYS A 242 2.27 -14.74 -6.30
CA LYS A 242 0.89 -14.26 -6.46
C LYS A 242 0.74 -13.23 -7.58
N VAL A 243 1.78 -12.44 -7.82
CA VAL A 243 1.83 -11.53 -8.97
C VAL A 243 1.96 -12.33 -10.26
N GLU A 244 2.86 -13.30 -10.31
CA GLU A 244 3.12 -14.12 -11.49
C GLU A 244 1.95 -15.03 -11.88
N THR A 245 1.14 -15.50 -10.91
CA THR A 245 -0.13 -16.18 -11.19
C THR A 245 -1.27 -15.24 -11.57
N GLY A 246 -1.08 -13.92 -11.40
CA GLY A 246 -2.10 -12.91 -11.71
C GLY A 246 -3.16 -12.72 -10.62
N GLU A 247 -2.99 -13.34 -9.44
CA GLU A 247 -3.87 -13.13 -8.28
C GLU A 247 -3.73 -11.72 -7.71
N VAL A 248 -2.54 -11.13 -7.80
CA VAL A 248 -2.25 -9.74 -7.41
C VAL A 248 -1.65 -9.01 -8.61
N LYS A 249 -2.21 -7.87 -8.98
CA LYS A 249 -1.72 -7.05 -10.10
C LYS A 249 -1.62 -5.59 -9.69
N PRO A 250 -0.57 -4.86 -10.14
CA PRO A 250 -0.56 -3.42 -10.01
C PRO A 250 -1.68 -2.81 -10.87
N THR A 251 -2.46 -1.92 -10.28
CA THR A 251 -3.52 -1.20 -10.99
C THR A 251 -2.95 0.09 -11.54
N ILE A 252 -2.91 0.22 -12.87
CA ILE A 252 -2.44 1.42 -13.57
C ILE A 252 -3.66 2.24 -14.01
N TYR A 253 -3.77 3.46 -13.52
CA TYR A 253 -4.80 4.40 -13.94
C TYR A 253 -4.42 5.06 -15.27
N LYS A 254 -3.18 5.58 -15.35
CA LYS A 254 -2.71 6.30 -16.54
C LYS A 254 -1.20 6.23 -16.66
N VAL A 255 -0.72 6.29 -17.91
CA VAL A 255 0.70 6.42 -18.24
C VAL A 255 0.90 7.73 -18.97
N LEU A 256 1.85 8.54 -18.53
CA LEU A 256 2.18 9.85 -19.10
C LEU A 256 3.70 9.97 -19.31
N PRO A 257 4.16 10.74 -20.27
CA PRO A 257 5.59 11.06 -20.34
C PRO A 257 6.00 11.95 -19.17
N ILE A 258 7.25 11.90 -18.73
CA ILE A 258 7.74 12.69 -17.60
C ILE A 258 7.60 14.20 -17.81
N THR A 259 7.56 14.64 -19.05
CA THR A 259 7.29 16.04 -19.41
C THR A 259 5.88 16.51 -19.01
N GLU A 260 4.97 15.57 -18.73
CA GLU A 260 3.61 15.82 -18.26
C GLU A 260 3.46 15.52 -16.73
N ALA A 261 4.55 15.56 -15.96
CA ALA A 261 4.52 15.27 -14.53
C ALA A 261 3.53 16.16 -13.75
N GLU A 262 3.37 17.43 -14.12
CA GLU A 262 2.37 18.32 -13.51
C GLU A 262 0.95 17.82 -13.73
N ALA A 263 0.62 17.39 -14.94
CA ALA A 263 -0.69 16.81 -15.25
C ALA A 263 -0.94 15.50 -14.45
N ALA A 264 0.11 14.70 -14.24
CA ALA A 264 0.03 13.52 -13.39
C ALA A 264 -0.25 13.89 -11.92
N HIS A 265 0.38 14.93 -11.40
CA HIS A 265 0.12 15.44 -10.04
C HIS A 265 -1.30 16.00 -9.90
N ASP A 266 -1.81 16.69 -10.90
CA ASP A 266 -3.19 17.20 -10.93
C ASP A 266 -4.22 16.07 -10.82
N ILE A 267 -4.01 14.93 -11.50
CA ILE A 267 -4.86 13.75 -11.37
C ILE A 267 -4.90 13.27 -9.92
N LEU A 268 -3.74 13.17 -9.26
CA LEU A 268 -3.65 12.76 -7.86
C LEU A 268 -4.31 13.78 -6.93
N TYR A 269 -4.08 15.07 -7.16
CA TYR A 269 -4.65 16.15 -6.34
C TYR A 269 -6.18 16.17 -6.40
N ARG A 270 -6.77 15.90 -7.57
CA ARG A 270 -8.22 15.82 -7.76
C ARG A 270 -8.83 14.50 -7.29
N GLY A 271 -7.99 13.50 -6.94
CA GLY A 271 -8.47 12.18 -6.53
C GLY A 271 -9.18 11.40 -7.63
N GLU A 272 -8.83 11.63 -8.89
CA GLU A 272 -9.47 11.01 -10.07
C GLU A 272 -9.03 9.56 -10.28
N ASN A 273 -7.86 9.18 -9.72
CA ASN A 273 -7.25 7.89 -9.98
C ASN A 273 -7.73 6.78 -9.05
N VAL A 274 -7.99 5.62 -9.64
CA VAL A 274 -7.99 4.32 -8.94
C VAL A 274 -6.71 3.60 -9.37
N GLY A 275 -5.78 3.40 -8.45
CA GLY A 275 -4.45 2.86 -8.77
C GLY A 275 -3.39 3.95 -9.03
N LYS A 276 -2.35 3.58 -9.79
CA LYS A 276 -1.13 4.39 -9.99
C LYS A 276 -1.15 5.19 -11.29
N VAL A 277 -0.58 6.38 -11.24
CA VAL A 277 -0.18 7.12 -12.44
C VAL A 277 1.31 6.90 -12.64
N VAL A 278 1.71 6.40 -13.79
CA VAL A 278 3.11 6.07 -14.10
C VAL A 278 3.66 7.06 -15.09
N LEU A 279 4.87 7.54 -14.85
CA LEU A 279 5.63 8.41 -15.75
C LEU A 279 6.64 7.59 -16.54
N THR A 280 6.69 7.76 -17.87
CA THR A 280 7.72 7.18 -18.71
C THR A 280 8.84 8.18 -18.96
N VAL A 281 10.08 7.71 -18.91
CA VAL A 281 11.30 8.49 -19.18
C VAL A 281 11.98 7.86 -20.38
N GLU A 282 12.20 8.67 -21.43
CA GLU A 282 12.92 8.26 -22.65
C GLU A 282 14.43 8.47 -22.52
#